data_23432c1b3e2c10877876ceea0dbe5d47
#
_entry.id   23432c1b3e2c10877876ceea0dbe5d47
#
_cell.length_a   1.000
_cell.length_b   1.000
_cell.length_c   1.000
_cell.angle_alpha   90.00
_cell.angle_beta   90.00
_cell.angle_gamma   90.00
#
_symmetry.space_group_name_H-M   'P 1'
#
loop_
_entity.id
_entity.type
_entity.pdbx_description
1 polymer ?
#
loop_
_entity_poly.entity_id
_entity_poly.type
_entity_poly.pdbx_seq_one_letter_code
_entity_poly.pdbx_strand_id
1 'polypeptide(L)'
;MKKLISVILSLLMILSMTACASSGSTAPAASDVPTSAPAAALTGVEDGVLTVGMECAYAPYNWTQMDDSNGAVPIANNPGAYANGYDVMIAKKICEANGWELEIVRTDWDSLVPGIQSGIYDAVIAGQSMTTSRMEQVDMAGPYFYASIVCVTKADSAFAEAQGISDLSGGTCTAQIATIWYTSCLPQIEGAQIQTAAETAPAMLMALETDAVDFICTDMPTATAAAAKNDRLVILNFEGTDGDFQFASEAERAENVNIGISVQKGNTELKDAMDKVLAPLNADIFNAIMDKAIAVQPTI
;
A
#
# COMPACT_ATOMS: atom_id res chain seq x y z
N MET A 1 10.89 -57.87 -4.93
CA MET A 1 10.34 -59.11 -4.31
C MET A 1 9.37 -58.72 -3.24
N LYS A 2 8.16 -59.22 -3.41
CA LYS A 2 7.11 -59.50 -2.43
C LYS A 2 6.52 -58.33 -1.63
N LYS A 3 5.32 -57.87 -1.97
CA LYS A 3 3.96 -58.42 -1.73
C LYS A 3 3.41 -57.93 -0.38
N LEU A 4 2.33 -57.09 -0.41
CA LEU A 4 0.91 -57.43 -0.28
C LEU A 4 0.48 -57.65 1.20
N ILE A 5 -0.60 -57.08 1.72
CA ILE A 5 -2.03 -57.31 1.64
C ILE A 5 -2.64 -56.55 2.82
N SER A 6 -3.54 -55.59 2.66
CA SER A 6 -5.01 -55.72 2.72
C SER A 6 -5.57 -56.27 4.04
N VAL A 7 -6.57 -55.60 4.64
CA VAL A 7 -7.91 -56.17 4.89
C VAL A 7 -8.83 -55.16 5.61
N ILE A 8 -9.95 -54.92 5.02
CA ILE A 8 -11.26 -54.41 5.39
C ILE A 8 -11.84 -55.11 6.66
N LEU A 9 -12.56 -54.42 7.52
CA LEU A 9 -13.69 -55.00 8.20
C LEU A 9 -14.77 -53.95 8.52
N SER A 10 -15.86 -54.11 7.81
CA SER A 10 -17.20 -53.56 8.05
C SER A 10 -17.87 -54.30 9.22
N LEU A 11 -18.66 -53.66 10.05
CA LEU A 11 -19.74 -54.32 10.74
C LEU A 11 -20.93 -53.38 10.97
N LEU A 12 -22.04 -53.74 10.34
CA LEU A 12 -23.41 -53.31 10.56
C LEU A 12 -23.98 -53.91 11.85
N MET A 13 -24.87 -53.20 12.55
CA MET A 13 -26.06 -53.72 13.25
C MET A 13 -27.02 -52.56 13.48
N ILE A 14 -28.13 -52.45 12.80
CA ILE A 14 -29.47 -53.05 12.79
C ILE A 14 -30.26 -52.78 14.10
N LEU A 15 -31.22 -51.92 13.96
CA LEU A 15 -32.66 -51.92 14.18
C LEU A 15 -33.24 -52.37 15.54
N SER A 16 -34.04 -51.48 16.13
CA SER A 16 -35.32 -51.86 16.72
C SER A 16 -36.31 -50.67 16.71
N MET A 17 -37.37 -50.86 15.96
CA MET A 17 -38.60 -50.05 15.97
C MET A 17 -39.43 -50.39 17.24
N THR A 18 -40.07 -49.41 17.81
CA THR A 18 -41.36 -49.58 18.47
C THR A 18 -42.19 -48.31 18.23
N ALA A 19 -43.30 -48.48 17.55
CA ALA A 19 -44.30 -47.48 17.31
C ALA A 19 -45.30 -47.39 18.48
N CYS A 20 -45.71 -46.19 18.81
CA CYS A 20 -47.07 -45.92 19.29
C CYS A 20 -47.48 -44.51 18.93
N ALA A 21 -48.62 -44.41 18.27
CA ALA A 21 -49.27 -43.25 17.78
C ALA A 21 -49.95 -42.41 18.87
N SER A 22 -49.91 -41.10 18.75
CA SER A 22 -51.10 -40.26 18.98
C SER A 22 -50.89 -38.86 18.35
N SER A 23 -51.89 -38.42 17.69
CA SER A 23 -52.14 -37.22 16.92
C SER A 23 -51.91 -35.91 17.67
N GLY A 24 -51.21 -34.97 17.04
CA GLY A 24 -51.11 -33.55 17.46
C GLY A 24 -50.38 -32.76 16.39
N SER A 25 -51.19 -32.13 15.50
CA SER A 25 -50.69 -31.23 14.48
C SER A 25 -50.13 -29.97 15.11
N THR A 26 -48.79 -29.76 14.96
CA THR A 26 -48.18 -28.44 15.07
C THR A 26 -47.09 -28.34 14.01
N ALA A 27 -47.17 -27.31 13.19
CA ALA A 27 -46.22 -26.99 12.15
C ALA A 27 -44.81 -26.86 12.69
N PRO A 28 -43.76 -27.23 11.91
CA PRO A 28 -42.39 -27.01 12.33
C PRO A 28 -42.10 -25.50 12.35
N ALA A 29 -41.66 -25.02 13.52
CA ALA A 29 -41.08 -23.70 13.66
C ALA A 29 -39.86 -23.60 12.75
N ALA A 30 -39.84 -22.56 11.94
CA ALA A 30 -38.67 -22.17 11.19
C ALA A 30 -37.49 -21.99 12.16
N SER A 31 -36.42 -22.71 11.94
CA SER A 31 -35.15 -22.48 12.62
C SER A 31 -34.68 -21.08 12.25
N ASP A 32 -34.70 -20.17 13.21
CA ASP A 32 -34.04 -18.90 13.12
C ASP A 32 -32.54 -19.17 12.89
N VAL A 33 -32.09 -19.01 11.65
CA VAL A 33 -30.70 -18.80 11.34
C VAL A 33 -30.36 -17.48 12.02
N PRO A 34 -29.39 -17.42 12.94
CA PRO A 34 -28.97 -16.14 13.47
C PRO A 34 -28.44 -15.31 12.31
N THR A 35 -29.20 -14.31 11.89
CA THR A 35 -28.72 -13.23 11.04
C THR A 35 -27.57 -12.61 11.83
N SER A 36 -26.32 -12.82 11.36
CA SER A 36 -25.18 -12.09 11.89
C SER A 36 -25.54 -10.61 11.81
N ALA A 37 -25.59 -9.95 12.96
CA ALA A 37 -25.68 -8.52 13.01
C ALA A 37 -24.57 -7.96 12.08
N PRO A 38 -24.84 -6.91 11.28
CA PRO A 38 -23.78 -6.23 10.55
C PRO A 38 -22.72 -5.88 11.60
N ALA A 39 -21.46 -6.23 11.30
CA ALA A 39 -20.33 -5.79 12.11
C ALA A 39 -20.50 -4.28 12.30
N ALA A 40 -20.50 -3.82 13.55
CA ALA A 40 -20.52 -2.41 13.84
C ALA A 40 -19.38 -1.79 13.03
N ALA A 41 -19.70 -0.73 12.26
CA ALA A 41 -18.67 0.01 11.54
C ALA A 41 -17.64 0.45 12.60
N LEU A 42 -16.40 -0.04 12.47
CA LEU A 42 -15.30 0.37 13.34
C LEU A 42 -15.09 1.86 13.03
N THR A 43 -15.40 2.73 14.00
CA THR A 43 -15.15 4.18 13.86
C THR A 43 -13.66 4.52 13.96
N GLY A 44 -12.83 3.52 14.15
CA GLY A 44 -11.37 3.53 14.06
C GLY A 44 -10.64 4.22 15.22
N VAL A 45 -11.33 5.06 16.00
CA VAL A 45 -10.70 5.83 17.10
C VAL A 45 -11.60 5.95 18.32
N GLU A 46 -12.40 4.93 18.55
CA GLU A 46 -13.28 4.89 19.73
C GLU A 46 -12.51 4.93 21.07
N ASP A 47 -11.28 4.41 21.08
CA ASP A 47 -10.35 4.44 22.20
C ASP A 47 -9.47 5.70 22.23
N GLY A 48 -9.57 6.59 21.23
CA GLY A 48 -8.75 7.79 21.10
C GLY A 48 -7.35 7.55 20.52
N VAL A 49 -7.07 6.35 19.99
CA VAL A 49 -5.79 5.99 19.38
C VAL A 49 -6.01 5.68 17.89
N LEU A 50 -5.37 6.43 17.00
CA LEU A 50 -5.31 6.12 15.58
C LEU A 50 -4.18 5.13 15.33
N THR A 51 -4.53 3.87 15.08
CA THR A 51 -3.57 2.83 14.71
C THR A 51 -3.36 2.83 13.20
N VAL A 52 -2.11 3.04 12.76
CA VAL A 52 -1.76 3.23 11.35
C VAL A 52 -0.82 2.13 10.87
N GLY A 53 -1.24 1.40 9.82
CA GLY A 53 -0.39 0.47 9.07
C GLY A 53 0.56 1.20 8.12
N MET A 54 1.85 0.86 8.17
CA MET A 54 2.90 1.37 7.27
C MET A 54 3.90 0.27 6.94
N GLU A 55 4.52 0.35 5.74
CA GLU A 55 5.63 -0.55 5.38
C GLU A 55 6.90 -0.24 6.21
N CYS A 56 7.11 1.01 6.57
CA CYS A 56 8.31 1.54 7.23
C CYS A 56 9.62 1.21 6.48
N ALA A 57 9.53 1.11 5.16
CA ALA A 57 10.65 0.81 4.25
C ALA A 57 10.54 1.57 2.92
N TYR A 58 9.77 2.66 2.86
CA TYR A 58 9.49 3.44 1.65
C TYR A 58 9.87 4.93 1.85
N ALA A 59 11.16 5.22 2.00
CA ALA A 59 11.64 6.61 2.07
C ALA A 59 11.41 7.35 0.73
N PRO A 60 11.00 8.62 0.74
CA PRO A 60 10.85 9.53 1.88
C PRO A 60 9.47 9.48 2.56
N TYR A 61 8.55 8.63 2.10
CA TYR A 61 7.22 8.52 2.66
C TYR A 61 7.26 7.97 4.09
N ASN A 62 7.85 6.81 4.28
CA ASN A 62 7.98 6.19 5.60
C ASN A 62 9.22 5.29 5.66
N TRP A 63 9.96 5.34 6.78
CA TRP A 63 11.14 4.49 7.00
C TRP A 63 11.30 4.12 8.46
N THR A 64 12.12 3.11 8.72
CA THR A 64 12.53 2.71 10.06
C THR A 64 13.85 3.39 10.45
N GLN A 65 13.92 3.92 11.68
CA GLN A 65 15.14 4.39 12.34
C GLN A 65 15.23 3.84 13.77
N MET A 66 16.41 3.96 14.41
CA MET A 66 16.68 3.31 15.71
C MET A 66 16.61 4.26 16.89
N ASP A 67 16.16 5.49 16.70
CA ASP A 67 15.98 6.51 17.73
C ASP A 67 14.75 7.37 17.44
N ASP A 68 14.37 8.20 18.40
CA ASP A 68 13.22 9.11 18.32
C ASP A 68 13.54 10.46 17.68
N SER A 69 14.72 10.62 17.08
CA SER A 69 15.15 11.89 16.46
C SER A 69 14.18 12.33 15.36
N ASN A 70 14.15 13.65 15.11
CA ASN A 70 13.28 14.28 14.13
C ASN A 70 11.78 13.98 14.32
N GLY A 71 11.39 13.60 15.54
CA GLY A 71 10.02 13.32 15.89
C GLY A 71 9.50 11.96 15.37
N ALA A 72 10.36 10.97 15.23
CA ALA A 72 9.96 9.62 14.92
C ALA A 72 9.03 9.04 16.00
N VAL A 73 8.20 8.09 15.61
CA VAL A 73 7.17 7.44 16.45
C VAL A 73 7.57 5.99 16.67
N PRO A 74 7.50 5.44 17.89
CA PRO A 74 7.75 4.02 18.12
C PRO A 74 6.89 3.13 17.22
N ILE A 75 7.46 2.06 16.69
CA ILE A 75 6.73 1.03 15.95
C ILE A 75 6.23 0.00 16.96
N ALA A 76 4.91 -0.10 17.16
CA ALA A 76 4.29 -0.89 18.21
C ALA A 76 4.69 -2.38 18.18
N ASN A 77 4.78 -2.95 16.98
CA ASN A 77 5.14 -4.36 16.77
C ASN A 77 6.63 -4.59 16.46
N ASN A 78 7.49 -3.55 16.63
CA ASN A 78 8.94 -3.66 16.45
C ASN A 78 9.70 -2.89 17.55
N PRO A 79 9.80 -3.44 18.77
CA PRO A 79 10.38 -2.76 19.92
C PRO A 79 11.81 -2.23 19.68
N GLY A 80 12.04 -0.95 20.00
CA GLY A 80 13.32 -0.28 19.81
C GLY A 80 13.53 0.32 18.43
N ALA A 81 12.56 0.17 17.53
CA ALA A 81 12.52 0.82 16.24
C ALA A 81 11.44 1.91 16.19
N TYR A 82 11.67 2.90 15.37
CA TYR A 82 10.82 4.07 15.20
C TYR A 82 10.51 4.29 13.72
N ALA A 83 9.29 4.70 13.42
CA ALA A 83 8.90 5.13 12.08
C ALA A 83 9.05 6.65 11.94
N ASN A 84 9.53 7.10 10.81
CA ASN A 84 9.57 8.51 10.44
C ASN A 84 9.29 8.65 8.94
N GLY A 85 9.10 9.89 8.47
CA GLY A 85 8.84 10.20 7.07
C GLY A 85 7.62 11.07 6.87
N TYR A 86 7.33 11.30 5.60
CA TYR A 86 6.19 12.12 5.17
C TYR A 86 4.86 11.62 5.75
N ASP A 87 4.62 10.31 5.64
CA ASP A 87 3.40 9.66 6.11
C ASP A 87 3.22 9.81 7.63
N VAL A 88 4.31 9.69 8.39
CA VAL A 88 4.30 9.92 9.85
C VAL A 88 3.98 11.38 10.17
N MET A 89 4.51 12.34 9.39
CA MET A 89 4.22 13.77 9.57
C MET A 89 2.76 14.09 9.27
N ILE A 90 2.16 13.46 8.26
CA ILE A 90 0.72 13.58 7.93
C ILE A 90 -0.13 12.92 9.01
N ALA A 91 0.21 11.70 9.44
CA ALA A 91 -0.50 10.99 10.51
C ALA A 91 -0.54 11.82 11.81
N LYS A 92 0.59 12.40 12.21
CA LYS A 92 0.65 13.32 13.37
C LYS A 92 -0.26 14.52 13.22
N LYS A 93 -0.28 15.15 12.05
CA LYS A 93 -1.14 16.30 11.78
C LYS A 93 -2.63 15.94 11.91
N ILE A 94 -3.01 14.73 11.45
CA ILE A 94 -4.37 14.21 11.59
C ILE A 94 -4.70 13.95 13.05
N CYS A 95 -3.82 13.27 13.78
CA CYS A 95 -4.01 13.00 15.20
C CYS A 95 -4.11 14.27 16.03
N GLU A 96 -3.20 15.23 15.83
CA GLU A 96 -3.21 16.54 16.52
C GLU A 96 -4.53 17.29 16.30
N ALA A 97 -5.03 17.32 15.06
CA ALA A 97 -6.26 18.04 14.75
C ALA A 97 -7.53 17.39 15.36
N ASN A 98 -7.51 16.09 15.61
CA ASN A 98 -8.64 15.34 16.16
C ASN A 98 -8.47 15.00 17.65
N GLY A 99 -7.32 15.31 18.26
CA GLY A 99 -7.03 14.98 19.66
C GLY A 99 -6.77 13.50 19.91
N TRP A 100 -6.26 12.78 18.90
CA TRP A 100 -5.95 11.35 18.97
C TRP A 100 -4.48 11.10 19.29
N GLU A 101 -4.18 9.96 19.90
CA GLU A 101 -2.83 9.41 19.97
C GLU A 101 -2.52 8.66 18.66
N LEU A 102 -1.23 8.55 18.31
CA LEU A 102 -0.77 7.85 17.11
C LEU A 102 -0.05 6.57 17.51
N GLU A 103 -0.52 5.43 17.01
CA GLU A 103 0.19 4.17 17.05
C GLU A 103 0.56 3.72 15.63
N ILE A 104 1.79 3.24 15.41
CA ILE A 104 2.26 2.75 14.11
C ILE A 104 2.53 1.26 14.18
N VAL A 105 1.92 0.51 13.26
CA VAL A 105 2.11 -0.92 13.07
C VAL A 105 2.83 -1.16 11.74
N ARG A 106 4.03 -1.75 11.80
CA ARG A 106 4.76 -2.14 10.61
C ARG A 106 4.12 -3.37 9.97
N THR A 107 3.85 -3.29 8.67
CA THR A 107 3.22 -4.35 7.89
C THR A 107 3.83 -4.37 6.49
N ASP A 108 4.09 -5.55 5.94
CA ASP A 108 4.61 -5.68 4.58
C ASP A 108 3.63 -5.07 3.57
N TRP A 109 4.16 -4.49 2.49
CA TRP A 109 3.40 -3.68 1.54
C TRP A 109 2.14 -4.36 1.01
N ASP A 110 2.23 -5.61 0.57
CA ASP A 110 1.12 -6.38 0.00
C ASP A 110 0.08 -6.81 1.04
N SER A 111 0.43 -6.72 2.33
CA SER A 111 -0.43 -7.05 3.46
C SER A 111 -1.18 -5.84 4.04
N LEU A 112 -0.89 -4.61 3.57
CA LEU A 112 -1.52 -3.38 4.09
C LEU A 112 -3.04 -3.35 3.86
N VAL A 113 -3.51 -3.62 2.64
CA VAL A 113 -4.96 -3.64 2.34
C VAL A 113 -5.67 -4.81 3.05
N PRO A 114 -5.16 -6.05 3.03
CA PRO A 114 -5.72 -7.13 3.85
C PRO A 114 -5.78 -6.82 5.34
N GLY A 115 -4.78 -6.14 5.87
CA GLY A 115 -4.72 -5.75 7.28
C GLY A 115 -5.83 -4.78 7.68
N ILE A 116 -6.11 -3.77 6.86
CA ILE A 116 -7.21 -2.84 7.14
C ILE A 116 -8.58 -3.51 7.00
N GLN A 117 -8.75 -4.41 6.03
CA GLN A 117 -9.98 -5.18 5.86
C GLN A 117 -10.29 -6.09 7.06
N SER A 118 -9.24 -6.58 7.73
CA SER A 118 -9.36 -7.44 8.93
C SER A 118 -9.34 -6.65 10.25
N GLY A 119 -9.21 -5.32 10.21
CA GLY A 119 -9.24 -4.47 11.40
C GLY A 119 -7.98 -4.57 12.28
N ILE A 120 -6.81 -4.86 11.68
CA ILE A 120 -5.53 -4.88 12.41
C ILE A 120 -5.11 -3.46 12.78
N TYR A 121 -5.47 -2.48 11.97
CA TYR A 121 -5.27 -1.04 12.16
C TYR A 121 -6.44 -0.26 11.55
N ASP A 122 -6.60 0.98 11.95
CA ASP A 122 -7.71 1.85 11.58
C ASP A 122 -7.52 2.49 10.21
N ALA A 123 -6.26 2.79 9.88
CA ALA A 123 -5.89 3.43 8.63
C ALA A 123 -4.58 2.88 8.07
N VAL A 124 -4.39 3.03 6.76
CA VAL A 124 -3.09 2.87 6.09
C VAL A 124 -2.66 4.23 5.55
N ILE A 125 -1.53 4.73 6.03
CA ILE A 125 -0.86 5.94 5.54
C ILE A 125 0.55 5.52 5.12
N ALA A 126 0.70 5.16 3.84
CA ALA A 126 1.89 4.44 3.37
C ALA A 126 2.23 4.74 1.90
N GLY A 127 2.03 5.96 1.43
CA GLY A 127 2.32 6.32 0.05
C GLY A 127 1.44 5.60 -0.98
N GLN A 128 0.22 5.18 -0.61
CA GLN A 128 -0.65 4.40 -1.48
C GLN A 128 -1.37 5.26 -2.53
N SER A 129 -1.18 4.95 -3.81
CA SER A 129 -1.96 5.55 -4.91
C SER A 129 -3.46 5.25 -4.78
N MET A 130 -4.31 6.23 -5.11
CA MET A 130 -5.78 6.15 -5.03
C MET A 130 -6.36 5.43 -6.25
N THR A 131 -5.85 4.22 -6.57
CA THR A 131 -6.29 3.49 -7.75
C THR A 131 -7.73 3.01 -7.62
N THR A 132 -8.47 2.98 -8.74
CA THR A 132 -9.83 2.45 -8.79
C THR A 132 -9.92 1.06 -8.16
N SER A 133 -8.97 0.16 -8.48
CA SER A 133 -8.95 -1.20 -7.94
C SER A 133 -8.74 -1.25 -6.42
N ARG A 134 -7.98 -0.28 -5.85
CA ARG A 134 -7.83 -0.16 -4.39
C ARG A 134 -9.09 0.40 -3.76
N MET A 135 -9.70 1.43 -4.38
CA MET A 135 -10.95 2.03 -3.90
C MET A 135 -12.16 1.08 -3.98
N GLU A 136 -12.10 0.01 -4.77
CA GLU A 136 -13.09 -1.08 -4.69
C GLU A 136 -13.00 -1.86 -3.37
N GLN A 137 -11.81 -1.95 -2.78
CA GLN A 137 -11.52 -2.77 -1.60
C GLN A 137 -11.59 -2.00 -0.28
N VAL A 138 -11.24 -0.71 -0.31
CA VAL A 138 -11.19 0.20 0.85
C VAL A 138 -11.81 1.53 0.47
N ASP A 139 -12.14 2.38 1.45
CA ASP A 139 -12.39 3.79 1.17
C ASP A 139 -11.09 4.58 1.35
N MET A 140 -10.93 5.67 0.60
CA MET A 140 -9.71 6.48 0.67
C MET A 140 -10.03 7.94 0.96
N ALA A 141 -9.33 8.50 1.95
CA ALA A 141 -9.32 9.93 2.24
C ALA A 141 -8.18 10.62 1.47
N GLY A 142 -8.34 11.88 1.18
CA GLY A 142 -7.34 12.69 0.50
C GLY A 142 -7.74 13.12 -0.91
N PRO A 143 -6.77 13.40 -1.81
CA PRO A 143 -5.35 13.06 -1.70
C PRO A 143 -4.59 13.86 -0.63
N TYR A 144 -3.51 13.25 -0.12
CA TYR A 144 -2.56 13.94 0.75
C TYR A 144 -1.18 14.18 0.11
N PHE A 145 -1.00 13.73 -1.14
CA PHE A 145 0.12 14.08 -1.99
C PHE A 145 -0.27 13.93 -3.47
N TYR A 146 0.26 14.81 -4.33
CA TYR A 146 0.11 14.74 -5.77
C TYR A 146 1.43 14.25 -6.36
N ALA A 147 1.49 12.97 -6.71
CA ALA A 147 2.70 12.35 -7.21
C ALA A 147 2.83 12.49 -8.74
N SER A 148 4.07 12.43 -9.23
CA SER A 148 4.41 12.35 -10.65
C SER A 148 5.09 11.02 -10.95
N ILE A 149 4.87 10.49 -12.15
CA ILE A 149 5.51 9.26 -12.63
C ILE A 149 6.87 9.60 -13.21
N VAL A 150 7.91 8.89 -12.76
CA VAL A 150 9.26 9.03 -13.33
C VAL A 150 9.93 7.68 -13.52
N CYS A 151 10.90 7.63 -14.42
CA CYS A 151 11.87 6.55 -14.46
C CYS A 151 13.19 7.03 -13.84
N VAL A 152 13.97 6.09 -13.29
CA VAL A 152 15.32 6.37 -12.78
C VAL A 152 16.27 5.40 -13.43
N THR A 153 17.39 5.92 -13.92
CA THR A 153 18.50 5.15 -14.49
C THR A 153 19.83 5.65 -13.94
N LYS A 154 20.94 5.03 -14.35
CA LYS A 154 22.27 5.52 -13.99
C LYS A 154 22.83 6.47 -15.05
N ALA A 155 23.66 7.43 -14.63
CA ALA A 155 24.25 8.44 -15.51
C ALA A 155 25.14 7.85 -16.62
N ASP A 156 25.70 6.67 -16.40
CA ASP A 156 26.49 5.93 -17.40
C ASP A 156 25.67 4.93 -18.22
N SER A 157 24.35 4.87 -18.02
CA SER A 157 23.43 4.03 -18.78
C SER A 157 23.21 4.58 -20.19
N ALA A 158 22.96 3.68 -21.14
CA ALA A 158 22.53 4.04 -22.49
C ALA A 158 21.18 4.81 -22.52
N PHE A 159 20.43 4.74 -21.42
CA PHE A 159 19.11 5.37 -21.26
C PHE A 159 19.15 6.74 -20.57
N ALA A 160 20.33 7.22 -20.13
CA ALA A 160 20.46 8.44 -19.33
C ALA A 160 19.92 9.71 -20.03
N GLU A 161 19.91 9.72 -21.37
CA GLU A 161 19.46 10.86 -22.19
C GLU A 161 18.06 10.63 -22.81
N ALA A 162 17.29 9.63 -22.33
CA ALA A 162 15.95 9.33 -22.82
C ALA A 162 15.02 10.54 -22.69
N GLN A 163 14.24 10.85 -23.75
CA GLN A 163 13.31 11.96 -23.81
C GLN A 163 11.85 11.50 -23.74
N GLY A 164 11.60 10.19 -23.72
CA GLY A 164 10.29 9.57 -23.62
C GLY A 164 10.39 8.08 -23.35
N ILE A 165 9.24 7.47 -23.06
CA ILE A 165 9.16 6.03 -22.77
C ILE A 165 9.60 5.17 -23.96
N SER A 166 9.46 5.66 -25.21
CA SER A 166 9.92 4.95 -26.40
C SER A 166 11.43 4.74 -26.43
N ASP A 167 12.21 5.66 -25.84
CA ASP A 167 13.67 5.60 -25.82
C ASP A 167 14.19 4.55 -24.81
N LEU A 168 13.32 4.04 -23.94
CA LEU A 168 13.60 2.98 -22.97
C LEU A 168 13.43 1.56 -23.56
N SER A 169 13.06 1.48 -24.85
CA SER A 169 12.86 0.20 -25.54
C SER A 169 14.11 -0.69 -25.50
N GLY A 170 13.90 -1.97 -25.21
CA GLY A 170 14.96 -2.99 -25.11
C GLY A 170 15.67 -3.06 -23.76
N GLY A 171 15.51 -2.07 -22.89
CA GLY A 171 16.10 -2.05 -21.57
C GLY A 171 15.40 -3.01 -20.60
N THR A 172 16.16 -3.51 -19.62
CA THR A 172 15.63 -4.29 -18.50
C THR A 172 15.11 -3.35 -17.43
N CYS A 173 13.93 -3.67 -16.83
CA CYS A 173 13.32 -2.78 -15.84
C CYS A 173 12.51 -3.52 -14.79
N THR A 174 12.27 -2.83 -13.67
CA THR A 174 11.36 -3.29 -12.61
C THR A 174 10.71 -2.08 -11.90
N ALA A 175 9.74 -2.37 -11.05
CA ALA A 175 9.13 -1.45 -10.10
C ALA A 175 8.66 -2.24 -8.88
N GLN A 176 8.14 -1.56 -7.85
CA GLN A 176 7.61 -2.23 -6.67
C GLN A 176 6.31 -2.97 -6.99
N ILE A 177 6.14 -4.15 -6.39
CA ILE A 177 4.95 -5.00 -6.54
C ILE A 177 3.68 -4.25 -6.10
N ALA A 178 2.54 -4.58 -6.73
CA ALA A 178 1.22 -4.01 -6.42
C ALA A 178 1.15 -2.46 -6.52
N THR A 179 2.00 -1.86 -7.36
CA THR A 179 1.96 -0.44 -7.71
C THR A 179 1.54 -0.25 -9.17
N ILE A 180 1.01 0.94 -9.49
CA ILE A 180 0.73 1.31 -10.88
C ILE A 180 2.02 1.39 -11.72
N TRP A 181 3.15 1.69 -11.07
CA TRP A 181 4.45 1.74 -11.73
C TRP A 181 4.75 0.42 -12.44
N TYR A 182 4.52 -0.70 -11.74
CA TYR A 182 4.73 -2.04 -12.29
C TYR A 182 3.59 -2.49 -13.22
N THR A 183 2.33 -2.29 -12.81
CA THR A 183 1.18 -2.89 -13.49
C THR A 183 0.67 -2.10 -14.69
N SER A 184 0.87 -0.78 -14.68
CA SER A 184 0.28 0.13 -15.68
C SER A 184 1.32 0.94 -16.45
N CYS A 185 2.44 1.34 -15.82
CA CYS A 185 3.45 2.17 -16.47
C CYS A 185 4.46 1.33 -17.26
N LEU A 186 5.15 0.37 -16.64
CA LEU A 186 6.15 -0.44 -17.34
C LEU A 186 5.61 -1.14 -18.61
N PRO A 187 4.38 -1.69 -18.64
CA PRO A 187 3.84 -2.31 -19.86
C PRO A 187 3.65 -1.37 -21.05
N GLN A 188 3.67 -0.05 -20.84
CA GLN A 188 3.58 0.94 -21.93
C GLN A 188 4.93 1.15 -22.66
N ILE A 189 6.03 0.70 -22.07
CA ILE A 189 7.37 0.82 -22.67
C ILE A 189 7.56 -0.34 -23.64
N GLU A 190 7.27 -0.11 -24.91
CA GLU A 190 7.34 -1.14 -25.95
C GLU A 190 8.76 -1.72 -26.06
N GLY A 191 8.86 -3.04 -25.99
CA GLY A 191 10.14 -3.76 -26.08
C GLY A 191 10.95 -3.80 -24.79
N ALA A 192 10.51 -3.15 -23.70
CA ALA A 192 11.19 -3.26 -22.40
C ALA A 192 11.10 -4.69 -21.83
N GLN A 193 12.17 -5.12 -21.17
CA GLN A 193 12.28 -6.43 -20.55
C GLN A 193 11.93 -6.33 -19.06
N ILE A 194 10.63 -6.41 -18.75
CA ILE A 194 10.12 -6.27 -17.38
C ILE A 194 10.55 -7.48 -16.55
N GLN A 195 11.35 -7.24 -15.52
CA GLN A 195 11.81 -8.24 -14.56
C GLN A 195 10.78 -8.45 -13.46
N THR A 196 10.99 -9.46 -12.59
CA THR A 196 10.16 -9.68 -11.41
C THR A 196 10.05 -8.40 -10.57
N ALA A 197 8.83 -8.08 -10.14
CA ALA A 197 8.57 -6.93 -9.30
C ALA A 197 9.38 -7.00 -7.98
N ALA A 198 9.90 -5.86 -7.55
CA ALA A 198 10.57 -5.76 -6.26
C ALA A 198 9.56 -5.74 -5.11
N GLU A 199 9.84 -6.42 -4.02
CA GLU A 199 8.95 -6.44 -2.86
C GLU A 199 8.92 -5.10 -2.12
N THR A 200 10.03 -4.35 -2.13
CA THR A 200 10.19 -3.07 -1.44
C THR A 200 10.90 -2.03 -2.32
N ALA A 201 10.73 -0.75 -2.02
CA ALA A 201 11.45 0.33 -2.72
C ALA A 201 12.97 0.22 -2.57
N PRO A 202 13.56 -0.10 -1.40
CA PRO A 202 15.00 -0.38 -1.31
C PRO A 202 15.48 -1.53 -2.20
N ALA A 203 14.71 -2.62 -2.31
CA ALA A 203 15.06 -3.73 -3.20
C ALA A 203 15.01 -3.32 -4.68
N MET A 204 14.04 -2.48 -5.06
CA MET A 204 13.94 -1.90 -6.40
C MET A 204 15.15 -1.01 -6.72
N LEU A 205 15.53 -0.11 -5.81
CA LEU A 205 16.71 0.76 -5.97
C LEU A 205 18.00 -0.06 -6.04
N MET A 206 18.14 -1.06 -5.19
CA MET A 206 19.30 -1.97 -5.21
C MET A 206 19.42 -2.72 -6.54
N ALA A 207 18.31 -3.14 -7.16
CA ALA A 207 18.34 -3.78 -8.47
C ALA A 207 18.92 -2.84 -9.54
N LEU A 208 18.61 -1.55 -9.50
CA LEU A 208 19.20 -0.55 -10.38
C LEU A 208 20.70 -0.32 -10.06
N GLU A 209 21.05 -0.18 -8.80
CA GLU A 209 22.44 0.09 -8.37
C GLU A 209 23.41 -1.05 -8.70
N THR A 210 22.91 -2.29 -8.66
CA THR A 210 23.71 -3.51 -8.92
C THR A 210 23.67 -3.98 -10.37
N ASP A 211 23.14 -3.18 -11.30
CA ASP A 211 22.99 -3.52 -12.72
C ASP A 211 22.10 -4.74 -13.00
N ALA A 212 21.22 -5.10 -12.08
CA ALA A 212 20.22 -6.14 -12.32
C ALA A 212 19.11 -5.65 -13.28
N VAL A 213 18.89 -4.35 -13.33
CA VAL A 213 18.02 -3.65 -14.29
C VAL A 213 18.67 -2.36 -14.78
N ASP A 214 18.29 -1.92 -15.98
CA ASP A 214 18.80 -0.69 -16.60
C ASP A 214 18.06 0.56 -16.08
N PHE A 215 16.78 0.42 -15.74
CA PHE A 215 15.97 1.48 -15.16
C PHE A 215 14.85 0.93 -14.28
N ILE A 216 14.31 1.80 -13.46
CA ILE A 216 13.12 1.54 -12.63
C ILE A 216 12.05 2.58 -12.90
N CYS A 217 10.77 2.27 -12.60
CA CYS A 217 9.68 3.22 -12.61
C CYS A 217 9.16 3.43 -11.18
N THR A 218 9.00 4.69 -10.78
CA THR A 218 8.59 5.09 -9.44
C THR A 218 7.96 6.50 -9.46
N ASP A 219 7.76 7.08 -8.28
CA ASP A 219 7.32 8.48 -8.12
C ASP A 219 8.49 9.45 -7.94
N MET A 220 8.22 10.74 -8.17
CA MET A 220 9.21 11.80 -8.07
C MET A 220 9.85 11.92 -6.67
N PRO A 221 9.11 11.88 -5.54
CA PRO A 221 9.73 11.92 -4.21
C PRO A 221 10.74 10.81 -3.97
N THR A 222 10.40 9.57 -4.30
CA THR A 222 11.31 8.42 -4.17
C THR A 222 12.55 8.59 -5.04
N ALA A 223 12.37 9.00 -6.29
CA ALA A 223 13.48 9.27 -7.20
C ALA A 223 14.38 10.41 -6.70
N THR A 224 13.80 11.52 -6.24
CA THR A 224 14.54 12.66 -5.68
C THR A 224 15.32 12.27 -4.44
N ALA A 225 14.69 11.51 -3.54
CA ALA A 225 15.32 11.03 -2.33
C ALA A 225 16.51 10.10 -2.62
N ALA A 226 16.38 9.22 -3.61
CA ALA A 226 17.45 8.33 -4.05
C ALA A 226 18.59 9.12 -4.73
N ALA A 227 18.28 10.02 -5.66
CA ALA A 227 19.27 10.84 -6.36
C ALA A 227 20.03 11.78 -5.42
N ALA A 228 19.39 12.31 -4.36
CA ALA A 228 20.04 13.11 -3.35
C ALA A 228 21.15 12.35 -2.57
N LYS A 229 21.11 11.00 -2.60
CA LYS A 229 22.07 10.12 -1.91
C LYS A 229 23.04 9.44 -2.85
N ASN A 230 22.72 9.36 -4.11
CA ASN A 230 23.55 8.73 -5.14
C ASN A 230 23.53 9.60 -6.40
N ASP A 231 24.58 10.40 -6.57
CA ASP A 231 24.75 11.34 -7.69
C ASP A 231 24.93 10.66 -9.06
N ARG A 232 25.06 9.33 -9.08
CA ARG A 232 25.08 8.55 -10.32
C ARG A 232 23.68 8.26 -10.85
N LEU A 233 22.61 8.55 -10.09
CA LEU A 233 21.24 8.35 -10.53
C LEU A 233 20.74 9.55 -11.33
N VAL A 234 20.04 9.28 -12.42
CA VAL A 234 19.40 10.25 -13.30
C VAL A 234 17.91 10.01 -13.28
N ILE A 235 17.15 11.08 -12.99
CA ILE A 235 15.69 11.08 -13.04
C ILE A 235 15.22 11.43 -14.45
N LEU A 236 14.49 10.52 -15.05
CA LEU A 236 13.86 10.70 -16.35
C LEU A 236 12.38 11.07 -16.12
N ASN A 237 12.10 12.37 -16.23
CA ASN A 237 10.74 12.89 -16.08
C ASN A 237 10.19 13.25 -17.47
N PHE A 238 9.18 12.52 -17.92
CA PHE A 238 8.53 12.72 -19.21
C PHE A 238 7.21 13.48 -19.08
N GLU A 239 6.82 13.89 -17.87
CA GLU A 239 5.53 14.52 -17.60
C GLU A 239 5.31 15.76 -18.50
N GLY A 240 4.15 15.79 -19.16
CA GLY A 240 3.77 16.89 -20.05
C GLY A 240 4.45 16.89 -21.40
N THR A 241 5.20 15.84 -21.75
CA THR A 241 5.78 15.66 -23.09
C THR A 241 5.00 14.64 -23.92
N ASP A 242 5.22 14.62 -25.22
CA ASP A 242 4.63 13.60 -26.13
C ASP A 242 5.15 12.18 -25.83
N GLY A 243 6.26 12.07 -25.08
CA GLY A 243 6.89 10.81 -24.69
C GLY A 243 6.46 10.30 -23.32
N ASP A 244 5.45 10.89 -22.69
CA ASP A 244 4.98 10.53 -21.35
C ASP A 244 4.09 9.27 -21.34
N PHE A 245 3.92 8.68 -20.17
CA PHE A 245 2.96 7.61 -19.90
C PHE A 245 1.54 8.06 -20.19
N GLN A 246 0.76 7.20 -20.81
CA GLN A 246 -0.59 7.51 -21.28
C GLN A 246 -1.66 6.96 -20.33
N PHE A 247 -2.70 7.76 -20.11
CA PHE A 247 -3.92 7.40 -19.42
C PHE A 247 -5.11 7.83 -20.28
N ALA A 248 -6.28 7.24 -20.08
CA ALA A 248 -7.45 7.58 -20.90
C ALA A 248 -7.92 9.04 -20.68
N SER A 249 -7.59 9.64 -19.54
CA SER A 249 -7.85 11.04 -19.22
C SER A 249 -6.90 11.56 -18.12
N GLU A 250 -6.80 12.88 -17.99
CA GLU A 250 -6.10 13.53 -16.86
C GLU A 250 -6.75 13.17 -15.50
N ALA A 251 -8.05 12.96 -15.47
CA ALA A 251 -8.75 12.53 -14.27
C ALA A 251 -8.33 11.11 -13.86
N GLU A 252 -8.26 10.18 -14.81
CA GLU A 252 -7.78 8.82 -14.57
C GLU A 252 -6.31 8.82 -14.13
N ARG A 253 -5.46 9.64 -14.76
CA ARG A 253 -4.07 9.81 -14.34
C ARG A 253 -4.02 10.28 -12.88
N ALA A 254 -4.75 11.35 -12.55
CA ALA A 254 -4.79 11.91 -11.21
C ALA A 254 -5.27 10.87 -10.16
N GLU A 255 -6.35 10.15 -10.44
CA GLU A 255 -6.84 9.08 -9.56
C GLU A 255 -5.78 7.99 -9.32
N ASN A 256 -5.09 7.54 -10.36
CA ASN A 256 -4.13 6.45 -10.24
C ASN A 256 -2.78 6.88 -9.66
N VAL A 257 -2.42 8.15 -9.70
CA VAL A 257 -1.10 8.64 -9.28
C VAL A 257 -1.16 9.33 -7.93
N ASN A 258 -2.24 10.04 -7.61
CA ASN A 258 -2.39 10.74 -6.33
C ASN A 258 -2.41 9.76 -5.15
N ILE A 259 -1.83 10.20 -4.05
CA ILE A 259 -1.62 9.39 -2.85
C ILE A 259 -2.72 9.70 -1.83
N GLY A 260 -3.36 8.65 -1.32
CA GLY A 260 -4.45 8.75 -0.35
C GLY A 260 -4.28 7.83 0.86
N ILE A 261 -5.13 8.04 1.85
CA ILE A 261 -5.18 7.27 3.09
C ILE A 261 -6.28 6.23 2.98
N SER A 262 -5.93 4.96 3.10
CA SER A 262 -6.93 3.89 3.12
C SER A 262 -7.56 3.74 4.49
N VAL A 263 -8.88 3.61 4.53
CA VAL A 263 -9.67 3.23 5.70
C VAL A 263 -10.56 2.04 5.35
N GLN A 264 -11.05 1.30 6.34
CA GLN A 264 -11.94 0.17 6.09
C GLN A 264 -13.15 0.61 5.25
N LYS A 265 -13.56 -0.23 4.31
CA LYS A 265 -14.70 0.04 3.43
C LYS A 265 -15.96 0.30 4.25
N GLY A 266 -16.59 1.46 4.02
CA GLY A 266 -17.78 1.91 4.74
C GLY A 266 -17.50 2.71 6.02
N ASN A 267 -16.21 2.85 6.45
CA ASN A 267 -15.85 3.73 7.58
C ASN A 267 -15.77 5.20 7.14
N THR A 268 -16.95 5.75 6.80
CA THR A 268 -17.06 7.14 6.30
C THR A 268 -16.75 8.16 7.37
N GLU A 269 -17.00 7.85 8.65
CA GLU A 269 -16.73 8.78 9.76
C GLU A 269 -15.23 9.06 9.90
N LEU A 270 -14.40 8.02 9.90
CA LEU A 270 -12.95 8.17 9.95
C LEU A 270 -12.42 8.87 8.69
N LYS A 271 -12.91 8.45 7.51
CA LYS A 271 -12.57 9.11 6.24
C LYS A 271 -12.85 10.61 6.29
N ASP A 272 -14.06 11.00 6.67
CA ASP A 272 -14.47 12.41 6.71
C ASP A 272 -13.67 13.22 7.74
N ALA A 273 -13.30 12.62 8.88
CA ALA A 273 -12.43 13.26 9.85
C ALA A 273 -11.03 13.56 9.27
N MET A 274 -10.47 12.62 8.50
CA MET A 274 -9.18 12.81 7.80
C MET A 274 -9.31 13.83 6.68
N ASP A 275 -10.32 13.73 5.82
CA ASP A 275 -10.57 14.68 4.73
C ASP A 275 -10.70 16.11 5.23
N LYS A 276 -11.37 16.33 6.36
CA LYS A 276 -11.50 17.65 6.98
C LYS A 276 -10.15 18.27 7.35
N VAL A 277 -9.16 17.45 7.73
CA VAL A 277 -7.79 17.91 8.03
C VAL A 277 -7.00 18.17 6.75
N LEU A 278 -7.21 17.34 5.72
CA LEU A 278 -6.46 17.42 4.47
C LEU A 278 -6.99 18.52 3.53
N ALA A 279 -8.30 18.76 3.49
CA ALA A 279 -8.96 19.70 2.56
C ALA A 279 -8.37 21.12 2.54
N PRO A 280 -7.93 21.74 3.65
CA PRO A 280 -7.30 23.05 3.63
C PRO A 280 -5.84 23.03 3.17
N LEU A 281 -5.22 21.85 2.98
CA LEU A 281 -3.83 21.72 2.55
C LEU A 281 -3.78 21.70 1.02
N ASN A 282 -2.79 22.36 0.46
CA ASN A 282 -2.56 22.42 -0.98
C ASN A 282 -1.21 21.78 -1.35
N ALA A 283 -0.93 21.71 -2.65
CA ALA A 283 0.30 21.14 -3.17
C ALA A 283 1.57 21.75 -2.56
N ASP A 284 1.60 23.08 -2.37
CA ASP A 284 2.77 23.76 -1.80
C ASP A 284 3.04 23.31 -0.36
N ILE A 285 1.97 23.13 0.43
CA ILE A 285 2.09 22.65 1.82
C ILE A 285 2.54 21.17 1.82
N PHE A 286 1.98 20.33 0.95
CA PHE A 286 2.39 18.95 0.82
C PHE A 286 3.86 18.83 0.40
N ASN A 287 4.29 19.59 -0.60
CA ASN A 287 5.68 19.62 -1.03
C ASN A 287 6.61 20.10 0.10
N ALA A 288 6.25 21.14 0.85
CA ALA A 288 7.06 21.61 1.97
C ALA A 288 7.19 20.57 3.11
N ILE A 289 6.20 19.70 3.31
CA ILE A 289 6.29 18.58 4.26
C ILE A 289 7.20 17.48 3.68
N MET A 290 7.07 17.19 2.38
CA MET A 290 7.89 16.20 1.68
C MET A 290 9.37 16.61 1.70
N ASP A 291 9.69 17.88 1.44
CA ASP A 291 11.06 18.42 1.52
C ASP A 291 11.68 18.23 2.92
N LYS A 292 10.87 18.39 3.97
CA LYS A 292 11.33 18.12 5.34
C LYS A 292 11.63 16.64 5.54
N ALA A 293 10.78 15.76 5.02
CA ALA A 293 11.00 14.31 5.11
C ALA A 293 12.30 13.91 4.37
N ILE A 294 12.50 14.40 3.14
CA ILE A 294 13.73 14.16 2.37
C ILE A 294 14.97 14.65 3.13
N ALA A 295 14.89 15.83 3.76
CA ALA A 295 16.03 16.43 4.48
C ALA A 295 16.47 15.64 5.72
N VAL A 296 15.56 14.88 6.35
CA VAL A 296 15.83 14.15 7.61
C VAL A 296 15.90 12.62 7.43
N GLN A 297 15.69 12.12 6.21
CA GLN A 297 15.78 10.68 5.97
C GLN A 297 17.20 10.17 6.25
N PRO A 298 17.35 8.95 6.81
CA PRO A 298 18.65 8.39 7.13
C PRO A 298 19.51 8.23 5.86
N THR A 299 20.81 8.37 6.01
CA THR A 299 21.77 7.96 4.98
C THR A 299 21.79 6.44 4.94
N ILE A 300 21.48 5.86 3.81
CA ILE A 300 21.58 4.39 3.58
C ILE A 300 23.03 4.02 3.47
#